data_220f4d17959a3c4c1d8452caada1888d
#
_entry.id   220f4d17959a3c4c1d8452caada1888d
#
_cell.length_a   1.000
_cell.length_b   1.000
_cell.length_c   1.000
_cell.angle_alpha   90.00
_cell.angle_beta   90.00
_cell.angle_gamma   90.00
#
_symmetry.space_group_name_H-M   'P 1'
#
loop_
_entity.id
_entity.type
_entity.pdbx_description
1 polymer ?
#
loop_
_entity_poly.entity_id
_entity_poly.type
_entity_poly.pdbx_seq_one_letter_code
_entity_poly.pdbx_strand_id
1 'polypeptide(L)'
;VALPHEERFQILVVELKALQDRFIKYDDLAWKSRSWAIALVSAVLGWALKDGLRLQENHDLLFMATIIPLLFWLQEGLLRVNYVQKYAVRYRKLRSTLNDKNASIDDLSLYDLTNHIEGRPCWFSRLAPAFFRAEQFLFYLSLASAPLTLIWISHVGHCN
;
A
#
# COMPACT_ATOMS: atom_id res chain seq x y z
N VAL A 1 -18.68 7.13 -35.20
CA VAL A 1 -19.42 8.38 -34.88
C VAL A 1 -18.60 9.10 -33.81
N ALA A 2 -18.03 10.28 -34.14
CA ALA A 2 -17.33 11.11 -33.18
C ALA A 2 -18.35 11.73 -32.21
N LEU A 3 -18.14 11.54 -30.91
CA LEU A 3 -18.95 12.16 -29.86
C LEU A 3 -18.75 13.69 -29.85
N PRO A 4 -19.78 14.49 -29.57
CA PRO A 4 -19.65 15.92 -29.35
C PRO A 4 -18.62 16.23 -28.26
N HIS A 5 -17.91 17.35 -28.42
CA HIS A 5 -16.83 17.75 -27.50
C HIS A 5 -17.30 17.82 -26.03
N GLU A 6 -18.50 18.30 -25.79
CA GLU A 6 -19.09 18.44 -24.46
C GLU A 6 -19.37 17.09 -23.79
N GLU A 7 -19.87 16.12 -24.54
CA GLU A 7 -20.10 14.75 -24.04
C GLU A 7 -18.78 14.06 -23.71
N ARG A 8 -17.75 14.23 -24.54
CA ARG A 8 -16.41 13.71 -24.27
C ARG A 8 -15.85 14.30 -22.98
N PHE A 9 -15.96 15.61 -22.78
CA PHE A 9 -15.49 16.28 -21.56
C PHE A 9 -16.18 15.71 -20.32
N GLN A 10 -17.51 15.54 -20.35
CA GLN A 10 -18.26 14.97 -19.25
C GLN A 10 -17.81 13.53 -18.93
N ILE A 11 -17.58 12.69 -19.94
CA ILE A 11 -17.08 11.33 -19.74
C ILE A 11 -15.71 11.34 -19.07
N LEU A 12 -14.78 12.22 -19.49
CA LEU A 12 -13.45 12.32 -18.89
C LEU A 12 -13.50 12.81 -17.44
N VAL A 13 -14.41 13.71 -17.10
CA VAL A 13 -14.63 14.15 -15.71
C VAL A 13 -15.16 13.01 -14.85
N VAL A 14 -16.11 12.23 -15.35
CA VAL A 14 -16.63 11.05 -14.65
C VAL A 14 -15.52 9.99 -14.45
N GLU A 15 -14.70 9.76 -15.47
CA GLU A 15 -13.54 8.86 -15.37
C GLU A 15 -12.55 9.34 -14.31
N LEU A 16 -12.22 10.64 -14.29
CA LEU A 16 -11.34 11.23 -13.30
C LEU A 16 -11.87 11.03 -11.87
N LYS A 17 -13.16 11.27 -11.67
CA LYS A 17 -13.82 11.04 -10.38
C LYS A 17 -13.77 9.58 -9.96
N ALA A 18 -14.04 8.66 -10.88
CA ALA A 18 -13.96 7.22 -10.62
C ALA A 18 -12.53 6.77 -10.22
N LEU A 19 -11.49 7.39 -10.80
CA LEU A 19 -10.11 7.14 -10.42
C LEU A 19 -9.77 7.71 -9.04
N GLN A 20 -10.29 8.90 -8.70
CA GLN A 20 -10.14 9.47 -7.35
C GLN A 20 -10.79 8.59 -6.29
N ASP A 21 -11.99 8.10 -6.54
CA ASP A 21 -12.69 7.19 -5.62
C ASP A 21 -11.91 5.89 -5.38
N ARG A 22 -11.18 5.39 -6.39
CA ARG A 22 -10.30 4.22 -6.23
C ARG A 22 -9.11 4.52 -5.33
N PHE A 23 -8.51 5.71 -5.42
CA PHE A 23 -7.40 6.10 -4.54
C PHE A 23 -7.87 6.27 -3.10
N ILE A 24 -9.04 6.88 -2.89
CA ILE A 24 -9.64 7.01 -1.55
C ILE A 24 -9.93 5.62 -0.94
N LYS A 25 -10.48 4.69 -1.74
CA LYS A 25 -10.67 3.30 -1.28
C LYS A 25 -9.37 2.60 -0.93
N TYR A 26 -8.30 2.84 -1.69
CA TYR A 26 -6.99 2.30 -1.34
C TYR A 26 -6.50 2.84 0.00
N ASP A 27 -6.59 4.16 0.23
CA ASP A 27 -6.15 4.78 1.47
C ASP A 27 -6.94 4.25 2.69
N ASP A 28 -8.25 4.04 2.54
CA ASP A 28 -9.09 3.41 3.57
C ASP A 28 -8.68 1.96 3.86
N LEU A 29 -8.42 1.16 2.82
CA LEU A 29 -7.95 -0.21 2.97
C LEU A 29 -6.56 -0.27 3.61
N ALA A 30 -5.64 0.61 3.22
CA ALA A 30 -4.31 0.70 3.81
C ALA A 30 -4.37 1.08 5.29
N TRP A 31 -5.23 2.05 5.65
CA TRP A 31 -5.46 2.43 7.04
C TRP A 31 -6.01 1.28 7.89
N LYS A 32 -7.02 0.57 7.38
CA LYS A 32 -7.59 -0.62 8.03
C LYS A 32 -6.55 -1.71 8.21
N SER A 33 -5.74 -1.96 7.18
CA SER A 33 -4.65 -2.95 7.22
C SER A 33 -3.65 -2.62 8.34
N ARG A 34 -3.22 -1.37 8.46
CA ARG A 34 -2.31 -0.91 9.51
C ARG A 34 -2.92 -1.04 10.92
N SER A 35 -4.20 -0.67 11.06
CA SER A 35 -4.91 -0.81 12.33
C SER A 35 -4.99 -2.26 12.79
N TRP A 36 -5.27 -3.18 11.87
CA TRP A 36 -5.27 -4.62 12.15
C TRP A 36 -3.88 -5.15 12.50
N ALA A 37 -2.83 -4.68 11.81
CA ALA A 37 -1.46 -5.07 12.14
C ALA A 37 -1.08 -4.67 13.57
N ILE A 38 -1.40 -3.43 13.98
CA ILE A 38 -1.17 -2.96 15.36
C ILE A 38 -1.94 -3.83 16.35
N ALA A 39 -3.24 -4.06 16.11
CA ALA A 39 -4.09 -4.82 17.01
C ALA A 39 -3.58 -6.25 17.22
N LEU A 40 -3.22 -6.94 16.14
CA LEU A 40 -2.71 -8.31 16.20
C LEU A 40 -1.34 -8.40 16.88
N VAL A 41 -0.40 -7.51 16.55
CA VAL A 41 0.91 -7.47 17.21
C VAL A 41 0.74 -7.20 18.70
N SER A 42 -0.11 -6.22 19.08
CA SER A 42 -0.38 -5.89 20.48
C SER A 42 -1.01 -7.06 21.22
N ALA A 43 -1.94 -7.79 20.61
CA ALA A 43 -2.59 -8.94 21.20
C ALA A 43 -1.58 -10.09 21.45
N VAL A 44 -0.73 -10.38 20.45
CA VAL A 44 0.30 -11.44 20.59
C VAL A 44 1.35 -11.07 21.63
N LEU A 45 1.81 -9.80 21.63
CA LEU A 45 2.75 -9.31 22.64
C LEU A 45 2.12 -9.32 24.04
N GLY A 46 0.86 -8.89 24.16
CA GLY A 46 0.12 -8.93 25.43
C GLY A 46 0.01 -10.35 25.97
N TRP A 47 -0.22 -11.34 25.09
CA TRP A 47 -0.23 -12.75 25.48
C TRP A 47 1.15 -13.24 25.87
N ALA A 48 2.19 -12.95 25.07
CA ALA A 48 3.55 -13.37 25.38
C ALA A 48 4.09 -12.82 26.71
N LEU A 49 3.60 -11.65 27.15
CA LEU A 49 4.02 -10.99 28.38
C LEU A 49 3.10 -11.27 29.59
N LYS A 50 1.98 -12.00 29.40
CA LYS A 50 0.97 -12.23 30.43
C LYS A 50 1.52 -12.91 31.71
N ASP A 51 2.41 -13.89 31.53
CA ASP A 51 2.97 -14.69 32.62
C ASP A 51 4.32 -14.13 33.14
N GLY A 52 4.52 -12.83 32.96
CA GLY A 52 5.77 -12.14 33.26
C GLY A 52 6.81 -12.30 32.15
N LEU A 53 8.03 -11.79 32.38
CA LEU A 53 9.11 -11.77 31.38
C LEU A 53 9.75 -13.17 31.14
N ARG A 54 8.96 -14.24 31.14
CA ARG A 54 9.43 -15.57 30.70
C ARG A 54 9.55 -15.61 29.18
N LEU A 55 10.34 -14.66 28.66
CA LEU A 55 10.53 -14.46 27.22
C LEU A 55 11.04 -15.71 26.51
N GLN A 56 11.73 -16.57 27.25
CA GLN A 56 12.35 -17.79 26.71
C GLN A 56 11.31 -18.87 26.38
N GLU A 57 10.26 -18.99 27.16
CA GLU A 57 9.18 -19.97 26.92
C GLU A 57 8.27 -19.50 25.78
N ASN A 58 8.28 -18.20 25.44
CA ASN A 58 7.38 -17.56 24.49
C ASN A 58 8.08 -17.12 23.19
N HIS A 59 9.25 -17.69 22.84
CA HIS A 59 9.97 -17.33 21.61
C HIS A 59 9.12 -17.45 20.35
N ASP A 60 8.29 -18.49 20.26
CA ASP A 60 7.43 -18.71 19.08
C ASP A 60 6.40 -17.58 18.93
N LEU A 61 5.82 -17.08 20.04
CA LEU A 61 4.89 -15.96 20.01
C LEU A 61 5.58 -14.65 19.61
N LEU A 62 6.78 -14.40 20.09
CA LEU A 62 7.57 -13.22 19.70
C LEU A 62 7.95 -13.28 18.22
N PHE A 63 8.30 -14.46 17.73
CA PHE A 63 8.59 -14.68 16.32
C PHE A 63 7.34 -14.44 15.46
N MET A 64 6.17 -14.96 15.86
CA MET A 64 4.90 -14.66 15.20
C MET A 64 4.57 -13.17 15.21
N ALA A 65 4.81 -12.47 16.34
CA ALA A 65 4.62 -11.03 16.42
C ALA A 65 5.50 -10.25 15.44
N THR A 66 6.67 -10.80 15.07
CA THR A 66 7.58 -10.20 14.06
C THR A 66 7.10 -10.48 12.63
N ILE A 67 6.52 -11.66 12.37
CA ILE A 67 6.05 -12.04 11.03
C ILE A 67 4.79 -11.26 10.64
N ILE A 68 3.89 -10.98 11.58
CA ILE A 68 2.63 -10.27 11.32
C ILE A 68 2.85 -8.95 10.56
N PRO A 69 3.69 -8.00 11.01
CA PRO A 69 3.96 -6.77 10.30
C PRO A 69 4.49 -6.99 8.87
N LEU A 70 5.31 -8.02 8.65
CA LEU A 70 5.85 -8.35 7.33
C LEU A 70 4.76 -8.82 6.37
N LEU A 71 3.81 -9.61 6.84
CA LEU A 71 2.66 -10.06 6.03
C LEU A 71 1.76 -8.87 5.65
N PHE A 72 1.47 -7.97 6.59
CA PHE A 72 0.68 -6.78 6.31
C PHE A 72 1.43 -5.79 5.40
N TRP A 73 2.74 -5.65 5.54
CA TRP A 73 3.58 -4.88 4.62
C TRP A 73 3.51 -5.43 3.19
N LEU A 74 3.61 -6.75 3.04
CA LEU A 74 3.47 -7.42 1.75
C LEU A 74 2.08 -7.18 1.16
N GLN A 75 1.02 -7.36 1.96
CA GLN A 75 -0.36 -7.13 1.54
C GLN A 75 -0.58 -5.68 1.09
N GLU A 76 -0.13 -4.67 1.85
CA GLU A 76 -0.27 -3.25 1.49
C GLU A 76 0.50 -2.93 0.21
N GLY A 77 1.70 -3.48 0.01
CA GLY A 77 2.47 -3.35 -1.22
C GLY A 77 1.72 -3.89 -2.44
N LEU A 78 1.11 -5.07 -2.34
CA LEU A 78 0.30 -5.68 -3.41
C LEU A 78 -0.97 -4.86 -3.71
N LEU A 79 -1.65 -4.38 -2.68
CA LEU A 79 -2.80 -3.48 -2.84
C LEU A 79 -2.40 -2.22 -3.60
N ARG A 80 -1.25 -1.63 -3.25
CA ARG A 80 -0.75 -0.43 -3.92
C ARG A 80 -0.45 -0.64 -5.39
N VAL A 81 0.17 -1.76 -5.77
CA VAL A 81 0.40 -2.12 -7.18
C VAL A 81 -0.92 -2.16 -7.94
N ASN A 82 -1.94 -2.80 -7.36
CA ASN A 82 -3.22 -3.02 -8.03
C ASN A 82 -4.10 -1.77 -8.09
N TYR A 83 -4.15 -0.96 -7.02
CA TYR A 83 -5.10 0.16 -6.92
C TYR A 83 -4.50 1.52 -7.28
N VAL A 84 -3.20 1.71 -7.07
CA VAL A 84 -2.55 3.02 -7.27
C VAL A 84 -1.72 3.04 -8.53
N GLN A 85 -0.70 2.19 -8.62
CA GLN A 85 0.27 2.26 -9.71
C GLN A 85 -0.35 2.00 -11.07
N LYS A 86 -1.30 1.08 -11.16
CA LYS A 86 -1.98 0.73 -12.41
C LYS A 86 -2.72 1.92 -13.02
N TYR A 87 -3.27 2.80 -12.17
CA TYR A 87 -4.12 3.90 -12.61
C TYR A 87 -3.45 5.28 -12.49
N ALA A 88 -2.31 5.38 -11.82
CA ALA A 88 -1.65 6.66 -11.56
C ALA A 88 -1.21 7.40 -12.83
N VAL A 89 -0.80 6.66 -13.87
CA VAL A 89 -0.39 7.25 -15.16
C VAL A 89 -1.61 7.87 -15.84
N ARG A 90 -2.70 7.13 -15.90
CA ARG A 90 -3.97 7.60 -16.52
C ARG A 90 -4.52 8.80 -15.77
N TYR A 91 -4.56 8.74 -14.44
CA TYR A 91 -5.00 9.85 -13.60
C TYR A 91 -4.20 11.14 -13.86
N ARG A 92 -2.86 11.04 -13.91
CA ARG A 92 -2.00 12.19 -14.20
C ARG A 92 -2.24 12.76 -15.59
N LYS A 93 -2.38 11.91 -16.60
CA LYS A 93 -2.66 12.32 -17.98
C LYS A 93 -4.01 13.03 -18.07
N LEU A 94 -5.08 12.48 -17.48
CA LEU A 94 -6.40 13.10 -17.44
C LEU A 94 -6.36 14.46 -16.74
N ARG A 95 -5.74 14.52 -15.55
CA ARG A 95 -5.63 15.75 -14.78
C ARG A 95 -4.85 16.85 -15.51
N SER A 96 -3.73 16.49 -16.15
CA SER A 96 -2.94 17.46 -16.91
C SER A 96 -3.72 18.01 -18.10
N THR A 97 -4.40 17.15 -18.87
CA THR A 97 -5.18 17.59 -20.03
C THR A 97 -6.39 18.42 -19.66
N LEU A 98 -7.11 18.06 -18.59
CA LEU A 98 -8.27 18.85 -18.13
C LEU A 98 -7.87 20.20 -17.53
N ASN A 99 -6.65 20.35 -17.03
CA ASN A 99 -6.13 21.62 -16.50
C ASN A 99 -5.47 22.49 -17.56
N ASP A 100 -5.10 21.95 -18.70
CA ASP A 100 -4.47 22.68 -19.79
C ASP A 100 -5.54 23.22 -20.77
N LYS A 101 -5.70 24.54 -20.79
CA LYS A 101 -6.68 25.21 -21.68
C LYS A 101 -6.41 25.00 -23.17
N ASN A 102 -5.15 24.66 -23.53
CA ASN A 102 -4.72 24.48 -24.92
C ASN A 102 -4.64 23.00 -25.32
N ALA A 103 -4.83 22.08 -24.37
CA ALA A 103 -4.78 20.65 -24.68
C ALA A 103 -6.01 20.20 -25.47
N SER A 104 -5.79 19.49 -26.55
CA SER A 104 -6.88 18.86 -27.30
C SER A 104 -7.42 17.65 -26.51
N ILE A 105 -8.69 17.72 -26.15
CA ILE A 105 -9.41 16.59 -25.56
C ILE A 105 -9.48 15.41 -26.53
N ASP A 106 -9.36 15.68 -27.83
CA ASP A 106 -9.43 14.67 -28.90
C ASP A 106 -8.26 13.70 -28.90
N ASP A 107 -7.12 14.09 -28.34
CA ASP A 107 -5.94 13.22 -28.17
C ASP A 107 -6.08 12.21 -27.03
N LEU A 108 -7.10 12.34 -26.20
CA LEU A 108 -7.39 11.38 -25.14
C LEU A 108 -8.31 10.27 -25.66
N SER A 109 -7.76 9.05 -25.74
CA SER A 109 -8.59 7.87 -25.97
C SER A 109 -9.62 7.70 -24.86
N LEU A 110 -10.89 7.60 -25.23
CA LEU A 110 -11.98 7.28 -24.29
C LEU A 110 -11.84 5.83 -23.83
N TYR A 111 -11.90 5.59 -22.55
CA TYR A 111 -12.04 4.25 -21.95
C TYR A 111 -10.93 3.22 -22.25
N ASP A 112 -9.69 3.62 -22.39
CA ASP A 112 -8.61 2.64 -22.51
C ASP A 112 -7.98 2.29 -21.16
N LEU A 113 -8.82 1.86 -20.21
CA LEU A 113 -8.37 1.33 -18.91
C LEU A 113 -7.65 -0.02 -19.03
N THR A 114 -7.83 -0.72 -20.15
CA THR A 114 -7.31 -2.07 -20.34
C THR A 114 -6.01 -2.09 -21.14
N ASN A 115 -5.81 -1.21 -22.11
CA ASN A 115 -4.65 -1.22 -23.01
C ASN A 115 -3.48 -0.36 -22.56
N HIS A 116 -3.62 0.45 -21.52
CA HIS A 116 -2.54 1.33 -21.02
C HIS A 116 -1.45 0.59 -20.24
N ILE A 117 -1.30 -0.70 -20.48
CA ILE A 117 -0.10 -1.47 -20.14
C ILE A 117 0.89 -1.41 -21.33
N GLU A 118 0.87 -0.33 -22.11
CA GLU A 118 1.90 -0.06 -23.09
C GLU A 118 3.22 0.21 -22.36
N GLY A 119 4.22 -0.58 -22.71
CA GLY A 119 5.52 -0.60 -22.06
C GLY A 119 5.43 -1.34 -20.72
N ARG A 120 5.46 -2.67 -20.74
CA ARG A 120 5.66 -3.50 -19.55
C ARG A 120 7.02 -3.14 -18.93
N PRO A 121 7.12 -2.16 -18.01
CA PRO A 121 8.34 -2.07 -17.23
C PRO A 121 8.48 -3.39 -16.52
N CYS A 122 9.70 -3.87 -16.39
CA CYS A 122 9.99 -5.11 -15.69
C CYS A 122 9.19 -5.16 -14.39
N TRP A 123 8.50 -6.25 -14.11
CA TRP A 123 7.62 -6.41 -12.93
C TRP A 123 8.28 -5.89 -11.64
N PHE A 124 9.59 -6.13 -11.49
CA PHE A 124 10.40 -5.63 -10.39
C PHE A 124 10.47 -4.11 -10.29
N SER A 125 10.52 -3.36 -11.40
CA SER A 125 10.58 -1.90 -11.37
C SER A 125 9.29 -1.24 -10.86
N ARG A 126 8.17 -1.96 -10.88
CA ARG A 126 6.89 -1.52 -10.28
C ARG A 126 6.76 -1.92 -8.83
N LEU A 127 7.32 -3.07 -8.45
CA LEU A 127 7.23 -3.55 -7.07
C LEU A 127 8.06 -2.70 -6.12
N ALA A 128 9.33 -2.40 -6.46
CA ALA A 128 10.20 -1.66 -5.58
C ALA A 128 9.57 -0.34 -5.06
N PRO A 129 9.07 0.60 -5.88
CA PRO A 129 8.45 1.82 -5.38
C PRO A 129 7.11 1.59 -4.64
N ALA A 130 6.48 0.43 -4.81
CA ALA A 130 5.26 0.09 -4.07
C ALA A 130 5.56 -0.36 -2.65
N PHE A 131 6.64 -1.12 -2.46
CA PHE A 131 7.01 -1.70 -1.17
C PHE A 131 7.91 -0.77 -0.33
N PHE A 132 8.79 0.00 -0.96
CA PHE A 132 9.79 0.84 -0.29
C PHE A 132 9.40 2.32 -0.21
N ARG A 133 8.10 2.62 -0.10
CA ARG A 133 7.69 3.97 0.29
C ARG A 133 8.08 4.21 1.74
N ALA A 134 8.80 5.31 1.99
CA ALA A 134 9.39 5.60 3.30
C ALA A 134 8.37 5.48 4.45
N GLU A 135 7.18 6.05 4.29
CA GLU A 135 6.12 6.03 5.30
C GLU A 135 5.65 4.60 5.63
N GLN A 136 5.43 3.78 4.61
CA GLN A 136 4.98 2.40 4.76
C GLN A 136 6.09 1.53 5.37
N PHE A 137 7.29 1.64 4.82
CA PHE A 137 8.45 0.88 5.28
C PHE A 137 8.78 1.20 6.74
N LEU A 138 8.87 2.49 7.11
CA LEU A 138 9.15 2.92 8.47
C LEU A 138 8.07 2.46 9.46
N PHE A 139 6.80 2.51 9.06
CA PHE A 139 5.70 2.05 9.91
C PHE A 139 5.84 0.57 10.26
N TYR A 140 6.01 -0.31 9.27
CA TYR A 140 6.11 -1.75 9.52
C TYR A 140 7.45 -2.15 10.14
N LEU A 141 8.53 -1.44 9.83
CA LEU A 141 9.82 -1.63 10.47
C LEU A 141 9.76 -1.29 11.98
N SER A 142 9.14 -0.16 12.33
CA SER A 142 8.96 0.22 13.73
C SER A 142 8.07 -0.78 14.49
N LEU A 143 7.01 -1.29 13.85
CA LEU A 143 6.13 -2.28 14.46
C LEU A 143 6.82 -3.63 14.66
N ALA A 144 7.68 -4.06 13.72
CA ALA A 144 8.47 -5.29 13.84
C ALA A 144 9.65 -5.16 14.81
N SER A 145 10.15 -3.97 15.05
CA SER A 145 11.30 -3.75 15.94
C SER A 145 10.99 -4.08 17.41
N ALA A 146 9.75 -3.86 17.86
CA ALA A 146 9.35 -4.13 19.25
C ALA A 146 9.54 -5.62 19.66
N PRO A 147 8.97 -6.61 18.93
CA PRO A 147 9.22 -8.02 19.27
C PRO A 147 10.68 -8.44 19.05
N LEU A 148 11.38 -7.87 18.06
CA LEU A 148 12.80 -8.16 17.82
C LEU A 148 13.70 -7.70 18.99
N THR A 149 13.42 -6.54 19.55
CA THR A 149 14.16 -6.06 20.75
C THR A 149 13.93 -6.96 21.95
N LEU A 150 12.70 -7.47 22.14
CA LEU A 150 12.39 -8.42 23.21
C LEU A 150 13.13 -9.76 23.02
N ILE A 151 13.19 -10.29 21.80
CA ILE A 151 13.95 -11.48 21.46
C ILE A 151 15.44 -11.26 21.77
N TRP A 152 16.00 -10.12 21.37
CA TRP A 152 17.39 -9.79 21.61
C TRP A 152 17.72 -9.69 23.11
N ILE A 153 16.86 -9.02 23.90
CA ILE A 153 17.01 -8.92 25.36
C ILE A 153 16.99 -10.30 26.02
N SER A 154 16.09 -11.19 25.56
CA SER A 154 16.02 -12.56 26.10
C SER A 154 17.29 -13.37 25.86
N HIS A 155 17.98 -13.14 24.73
CA HIS A 155 19.27 -13.80 24.45
C HIS A 155 20.42 -13.23 25.25
N VAL A 156 20.52 -11.91 25.38
CA VAL A 156 21.62 -11.24 26.11
C VAL A 156 21.53 -11.51 27.63
N GLY A 157 20.30 -11.56 28.16
CA GLY A 157 20.10 -11.88 29.59
C GLY A 157 20.55 -13.30 30.02
N HIS A 158 20.88 -14.18 29.06
CA HIS A 158 21.39 -15.53 29.33
C HIS A 158 22.91 -15.65 29.34
N CYS A 159 23.61 -14.65 28.83
CA CYS A 159 25.07 -14.66 28.76
C CYS A 159 25.73 -14.04 30.00
N ASN A 160 24.96 -13.59 30.99
CA ASN A 160 25.42 -13.11 32.29
C ASN A 160 24.84 -13.97 33.41
#